data_d7b90663a3771fbb90e115e5ba1ac292
#
_entry.id   d7b90663a3771fbb90e115e5ba1ac292
#
_cell.length_a   1.000
_cell.length_b   1.000
_cell.length_c   1.000
_cell.angle_alpha   90.00
_cell.angle_beta   90.00
_cell.angle_gamma   90.00
#
_symmetry.space_group_name_H-M   'P 1'
#
loop_
_entity.id
_entity.type
_entity.pdbx_description
1 polymer ?
#
loop_
_entity_poly.entity_id
_entity_poly.type
_entity_poly.pdbx_seq_one_letter_code
_entity_poly.pdbx_strand_id
1 'polypeptide(L)'
;CGISAMADAQVTESLKAIGMENIRCAQTPGVTTVSFENNVYRSTYTGVGKAIDACLGSKTKGDLQLVVLENRIPRLCINLPDTLTEAYRNGEISLIQVYQQMGITVDTDAAMKALKNAGQEEVPSAWKVDLMIYPDLFLENNTFDELYTYAINLNPAVEMALWKGGKMTAQVILPVATNLSGEMKRIRPGIIALSQDVRFRHNIFGKMTVGNFTNNRYGAQLEIKYRTNN
;
A
#
# COMPACT_ATOMS: atom_id res chain seq x y z
N CYS A 1 4.68 -33.72 -1.88
CA CYS A 1 3.65 -32.83 -1.31
C CYS A 1 4.06 -32.09 -0.02
N GLY A 2 4.94 -32.66 0.83
CA GLY A 2 5.26 -32.04 2.15
C GLY A 2 6.19 -30.83 2.08
N ILE A 3 7.17 -30.79 1.20
CA ILE A 3 8.21 -29.73 1.15
C ILE A 3 7.64 -28.42 0.60
N SER A 4 6.71 -28.49 -0.34
CA SER A 4 6.05 -27.34 -0.96
C SER A 4 5.19 -26.55 0.04
N ALA A 5 4.36 -27.25 0.82
CA ALA A 5 3.51 -26.63 1.84
C ALA A 5 4.32 -25.96 2.98
N MET A 6 5.52 -26.47 3.28
CA MET A 6 6.40 -25.88 4.30
C MET A 6 7.05 -24.57 3.82
N ALA A 7 7.42 -24.47 2.53
CA ALA A 7 8.00 -23.26 1.95
C ALA A 7 6.95 -22.12 1.87
N ASP A 8 5.72 -22.45 1.47
CA ASP A 8 4.60 -21.52 1.42
C ASP A 8 4.27 -20.95 2.82
N ALA A 9 4.27 -21.83 3.83
CA ALA A 9 4.07 -21.44 5.22
C ALA A 9 5.21 -20.49 5.70
N GLN A 10 6.45 -20.77 5.32
CA GLN A 10 7.59 -19.95 5.74
C GLN A 10 7.55 -18.55 5.15
N VAL A 11 7.25 -18.39 3.84
CA VAL A 11 7.09 -17.09 3.20
C VAL A 11 5.95 -16.29 3.85
N THR A 12 4.81 -16.95 4.05
CA THR A 12 3.64 -16.34 4.67
C THR A 12 3.95 -15.87 6.10
N GLU A 13 4.59 -16.69 6.91
CA GLU A 13 4.98 -16.31 8.28
C GLU A 13 6.02 -15.17 8.30
N SER A 14 6.99 -15.17 7.38
CA SER A 14 7.96 -14.09 7.26
C SER A 14 7.28 -12.74 6.92
N LEU A 15 6.29 -12.75 6.04
CA LEU A 15 5.53 -11.54 5.69
C LEU A 15 4.62 -11.09 6.84
N LYS A 16 3.99 -12.01 7.57
CA LYS A 16 3.22 -11.69 8.78
C LYS A 16 4.09 -11.07 9.86
N ALA A 17 5.29 -11.60 10.07
CA ALA A 17 6.21 -11.11 11.09
C ALA A 17 6.62 -9.64 10.90
N ILE A 18 6.62 -9.15 9.66
CA ILE A 18 6.87 -7.75 9.32
C ILE A 18 5.58 -6.92 9.15
N GLY A 19 4.42 -7.50 9.48
CA GLY A 19 3.13 -6.81 9.51
C GLY A 19 2.44 -6.65 8.15
N MET A 20 2.82 -7.43 7.12
CA MET A 20 2.09 -7.40 5.85
C MET A 20 0.71 -8.03 5.98
N GLU A 21 -0.22 -7.57 5.15
CA GLU A 21 -1.62 -7.98 5.14
C GLU A 21 -2.04 -8.54 3.78
N ASN A 22 -3.24 -9.12 3.71
CA ASN A 22 -3.83 -9.69 2.49
C ASN A 22 -2.89 -10.68 1.79
N ILE A 23 -2.22 -11.51 2.60
CA ILE A 23 -1.23 -12.45 2.14
C ILE A 23 -1.92 -13.66 1.51
N ARG A 24 -1.55 -14.01 0.30
CA ARG A 24 -1.88 -15.26 -0.36
C ARG A 24 -0.64 -15.84 -1.00
N CYS A 25 -0.45 -17.13 -0.86
CA CYS A 25 0.65 -17.85 -1.49
C CYS A 25 0.11 -18.98 -2.37
N ALA A 26 0.64 -19.09 -3.57
CA ALA A 26 0.33 -20.16 -4.51
C ALA A 26 1.63 -20.69 -5.11
N GLN A 27 1.75 -22.01 -5.18
CA GLN A 27 2.87 -22.67 -5.81
C GLN A 27 2.42 -23.34 -7.10
N THR A 28 3.13 -23.02 -8.16
CA THR A 28 3.04 -23.70 -9.47
C THR A 28 4.38 -24.35 -9.77
N PRO A 29 4.48 -25.27 -10.73
CA PRO A 29 5.75 -25.90 -11.08
C PRO A 29 6.83 -24.86 -11.40
N GLY A 30 7.85 -24.76 -10.54
CA GLY A 30 8.99 -23.87 -10.69
C GLY A 30 8.75 -22.40 -10.31
N VAL A 31 7.55 -22.01 -9.83
CA VAL A 31 7.25 -20.61 -9.47
C VAL A 31 6.42 -20.56 -8.19
N THR A 32 6.88 -19.78 -7.23
CA THR A 32 6.12 -19.41 -6.02
C THR A 32 5.58 -17.99 -6.20
N THR A 33 4.26 -17.83 -6.21
CA THR A 33 3.60 -16.52 -6.33
C THR A 33 2.99 -16.13 -5.00
N VAL A 34 3.31 -14.91 -4.55
CA VAL A 34 2.83 -14.37 -3.27
C VAL A 34 2.23 -12.99 -3.48
N SER A 35 1.04 -12.74 -2.94
CA SER A 35 0.50 -11.38 -2.82
C SER A 35 0.63 -10.87 -1.40
N PHE A 36 0.80 -9.57 -1.25
CA PHE A 36 0.79 -8.88 0.04
C PHE A 36 0.40 -7.41 -0.12
N GLU A 37 -0.03 -6.82 0.97
CA GLU A 37 -0.34 -5.40 1.10
C GLU A 37 0.45 -4.77 2.25
N ASN A 38 1.00 -3.58 2.02
CA ASN A 38 1.71 -2.82 3.03
C ASN A 38 0.79 -1.78 3.66
N ASN A 39 0.34 -2.02 4.88
CA ASN A 39 -0.43 -1.06 5.68
C ASN A 39 0.35 -0.59 6.94
N VAL A 40 1.58 -1.07 7.13
CA VAL A 40 2.42 -0.76 8.31
C VAL A 40 3.44 0.32 8.02
N TYR A 41 4.14 0.20 6.89
CA TYR A 41 5.21 1.14 6.55
C TYR A 41 4.64 2.32 5.78
N ARG A 42 4.90 3.54 6.25
CA ARG A 42 4.43 4.77 5.60
C ARG A 42 4.92 4.91 4.16
N SER A 43 6.16 4.49 3.88
CA SER A 43 6.71 4.46 2.54
C SER A 43 6.43 3.11 1.88
N THR A 44 5.76 3.12 0.74
CA THR A 44 5.55 1.93 -0.09
C THR A 44 6.87 1.26 -0.47
N TYR A 45 7.90 2.04 -0.80
CA TYR A 45 9.23 1.52 -1.14
C TYR A 45 9.87 0.77 0.03
N THR A 46 9.76 1.32 1.25
CA THR A 46 10.26 0.67 2.47
C THR A 46 9.51 -0.64 2.72
N GLY A 47 8.19 -0.63 2.61
CA GLY A 47 7.36 -1.82 2.81
C GLY A 47 7.68 -2.91 1.79
N VAL A 48 7.76 -2.58 0.51
CA VAL A 48 8.13 -3.52 -0.56
C VAL A 48 9.54 -4.06 -0.36
N GLY A 49 10.50 -3.21 -0.01
CA GLY A 49 11.87 -3.63 0.28
C GLY A 49 11.96 -4.63 1.44
N LYS A 50 11.23 -4.38 2.52
CA LYS A 50 11.12 -5.31 3.67
C LYS A 50 10.47 -6.64 3.28
N ALA A 51 9.44 -6.60 2.42
CA ALA A 51 8.79 -7.81 1.93
C ALA A 51 9.72 -8.65 1.05
N ILE A 52 10.50 -8.02 0.17
CA ILE A 52 11.50 -8.71 -0.66
C ILE A 52 12.53 -9.39 0.24
N ASP A 53 13.11 -8.66 1.20
CA ASP A 53 14.11 -9.19 2.14
C ASP A 53 13.56 -10.38 2.94
N ALA A 54 12.36 -10.26 3.48
CA ALA A 54 11.69 -11.35 4.21
C ALA A 54 11.44 -12.59 3.34
N CYS A 55 11.06 -12.39 2.08
CA CYS A 55 10.84 -13.50 1.14
C CYS A 55 12.16 -14.15 0.69
N LEU A 56 13.22 -13.36 0.49
CA LEU A 56 14.55 -13.87 0.13
C LEU A 56 15.15 -14.75 1.25
N GLY A 57 14.88 -14.43 2.51
CA GLY A 57 15.26 -15.25 3.66
C GLY A 57 14.54 -16.60 3.75
N SER A 58 13.43 -16.78 3.02
CA SER A 58 12.67 -18.03 3.00
C SER A 58 13.29 -19.06 2.04
N LYS A 59 13.17 -20.35 2.36
CA LYS A 59 13.70 -21.44 1.55
C LYS A 59 12.75 -21.87 0.42
N THR A 60 12.29 -20.91 -0.39
CA THR A 60 11.54 -21.22 -1.61
C THR A 60 12.46 -21.77 -2.68
N LYS A 61 11.96 -22.68 -3.51
CA LYS A 61 12.63 -23.19 -4.69
C LYS A 61 11.93 -22.66 -5.95
N GLY A 62 12.72 -22.33 -6.96
CA GLY A 62 12.22 -21.77 -8.19
C GLY A 62 12.03 -20.24 -8.13
N ASP A 63 11.48 -19.70 -9.21
CA ASP A 63 11.24 -18.26 -9.33
C ASP A 63 10.23 -17.77 -8.29
N LEU A 64 10.46 -16.58 -7.76
CA LEU A 64 9.57 -15.94 -6.80
C LEU A 64 8.88 -14.74 -7.44
N GLN A 65 7.57 -14.73 -7.43
CA GLN A 65 6.73 -13.63 -7.91
C GLN A 65 6.01 -12.96 -6.74
N LEU A 66 6.26 -11.67 -6.54
CA LEU A 66 5.64 -10.89 -5.47
C LEU A 66 4.64 -9.90 -6.06
N VAL A 67 3.35 -10.08 -5.77
CA VAL A 67 2.28 -9.19 -6.20
C VAL A 67 1.99 -8.18 -5.10
N VAL A 68 2.30 -6.92 -5.36
CA VAL A 68 2.03 -5.82 -4.44
C VAL A 68 0.59 -5.36 -4.59
N LEU A 69 -0.16 -5.38 -3.50
CA LEU A 69 -1.54 -4.91 -3.43
C LEU A 69 -1.61 -3.50 -2.82
N GLU A 70 -2.64 -2.75 -3.21
CA GLU A 70 -3.08 -1.51 -2.58
C GLU A 70 -4.60 -1.48 -2.58
N ASN A 71 -5.22 -1.35 -1.42
CA ASN A 71 -6.67 -1.54 -1.22
C ASN A 71 -7.16 -2.88 -1.79
N ARG A 72 -6.37 -3.96 -1.62
CA ARG A 72 -6.62 -5.30 -2.17
C ARG A 72 -6.69 -5.35 -3.71
N ILE A 73 -6.23 -4.30 -4.39
CA ILE A 73 -6.11 -4.22 -5.85
C ILE A 73 -4.65 -4.44 -6.25
N PRO A 74 -4.33 -5.39 -7.15
CA PRO A 74 -2.96 -5.63 -7.59
C PRO A 74 -2.42 -4.42 -8.37
N ARG A 75 -1.24 -3.94 -7.98
CA ARG A 75 -0.60 -2.75 -8.56
C ARG A 75 0.59 -3.09 -9.45
N LEU A 76 1.42 -4.02 -9.02
CA LEU A 76 2.61 -4.47 -9.76
C LEU A 76 3.00 -5.88 -9.32
N CYS A 77 3.79 -6.55 -10.15
CA CYS A 77 4.43 -7.83 -9.87
C CYS A 77 5.94 -7.66 -9.95
N ILE A 78 6.64 -8.17 -8.94
CA ILE A 78 8.10 -8.22 -8.88
C ILE A 78 8.50 -9.67 -9.13
N ASN A 79 9.36 -9.87 -10.12
CA ASN A 79 9.87 -11.18 -10.51
C ASN A 79 11.32 -11.32 -10.02
N LEU A 80 11.56 -12.34 -9.24
CA LEU A 80 12.86 -12.69 -8.69
C LEU A 80 13.21 -14.10 -9.21
N PRO A 81 14.06 -14.23 -10.24
CA PRO A 81 14.52 -15.52 -10.73
C PRO A 81 15.21 -16.34 -9.64
N ASP A 82 15.09 -17.66 -9.69
CA ASP A 82 15.70 -18.57 -8.72
C ASP A 82 17.22 -18.36 -8.61
N THR A 83 17.89 -18.14 -9.74
CA THR A 83 19.33 -17.82 -9.77
C THR A 83 19.69 -16.59 -8.96
N LEU A 84 18.84 -15.56 -8.97
CA LEU A 84 19.05 -14.33 -8.21
C LEU A 84 18.82 -14.55 -6.71
N THR A 85 17.78 -15.31 -6.37
CA THR A 85 17.46 -15.63 -4.98
C THR A 85 18.49 -16.55 -4.35
N GLU A 86 19.02 -17.52 -5.10
CA GLU A 86 20.10 -18.39 -4.65
C GLU A 86 21.42 -17.64 -4.46
N ALA A 87 21.82 -16.80 -5.41
CA ALA A 87 23.05 -15.99 -5.29
C ALA A 87 23.01 -15.08 -4.05
N TYR A 88 21.84 -14.49 -3.74
CA TYR A 88 21.66 -13.70 -2.51
C TYR A 88 21.80 -14.57 -1.25
N ARG A 89 21.14 -15.73 -1.22
CA ARG A 89 21.20 -16.66 -0.06
C ARG A 89 22.62 -17.19 0.19
N ASN A 90 23.38 -17.38 -0.87
CA ASN A 90 24.78 -17.81 -0.79
C ASN A 90 25.74 -16.67 -0.39
N GLY A 91 25.25 -15.42 -0.30
CA GLY A 91 26.08 -14.25 0.00
C GLY A 91 26.94 -13.77 -1.19
N GLU A 92 26.66 -14.23 -2.41
CA GLU A 92 27.38 -13.86 -3.62
C GLU A 92 27.03 -12.45 -4.11
N ILE A 93 25.79 -12.01 -3.84
CA ILE A 93 25.30 -10.68 -4.18
C ILE A 93 24.64 -10.00 -2.99
N SER A 94 24.66 -8.67 -2.99
CA SER A 94 23.99 -7.84 -1.99
C SER A 94 22.53 -7.59 -2.32
N LEU A 95 21.72 -7.16 -1.35
CA LEU A 95 20.33 -6.78 -1.53
C LEU A 95 20.16 -5.66 -2.58
N ILE A 96 21.12 -4.74 -2.67
CA ILE A 96 21.13 -3.68 -3.69
C ILE A 96 21.25 -4.27 -5.10
N GLN A 97 22.09 -5.29 -5.28
CA GLN A 97 22.21 -5.98 -6.56
C GLN A 97 20.96 -6.77 -6.92
N VAL A 98 20.25 -7.34 -5.93
CA VAL A 98 18.93 -7.93 -6.16
C VAL A 98 17.96 -6.88 -6.71
N TYR A 99 17.89 -5.70 -6.10
CA TYR A 99 17.01 -4.63 -6.57
C TYR A 99 17.34 -4.12 -7.99
N GLN A 100 18.59 -4.18 -8.38
CA GLN A 100 19.02 -3.79 -9.74
C GLN A 100 18.69 -4.83 -10.81
N GLN A 101 18.57 -6.10 -10.43
CA GLN A 101 18.40 -7.22 -11.35
C GLN A 101 16.98 -7.81 -11.34
N MET A 102 16.16 -7.47 -10.34
CA MET A 102 14.77 -7.94 -10.29
C MET A 102 13.95 -7.34 -11.44
N GLY A 103 13.01 -8.13 -11.96
CA GLY A 103 12.04 -7.66 -12.95
C GLY A 103 10.84 -7.03 -12.27
N ILE A 104 10.39 -5.86 -12.74
CA ILE A 104 9.16 -5.22 -12.26
C ILE A 104 8.21 -5.07 -13.44
N THR A 105 6.98 -5.53 -13.29
CA THR A 105 5.93 -5.40 -14.32
C THR A 105 4.62 -4.93 -13.71
N VAL A 106 3.88 -4.14 -14.45
CA VAL A 106 2.49 -3.75 -14.10
C VAL A 106 1.50 -4.86 -14.47
N ASP A 107 1.88 -5.76 -15.39
CA ASP A 107 1.08 -6.93 -15.70
C ASP A 107 1.12 -7.93 -14.54
N THR A 108 -0.03 -8.10 -13.89
CA THR A 108 -0.21 -9.03 -12.76
C THR A 108 -1.19 -10.15 -13.09
N ASP A 109 -1.69 -10.23 -14.32
CA ASP A 109 -2.82 -11.11 -14.64
C ASP A 109 -2.46 -12.59 -14.50
N ALA A 110 -1.26 -12.99 -14.93
CA ALA A 110 -0.78 -14.36 -14.78
C ALA A 110 -0.59 -14.73 -13.30
N ALA A 111 0.06 -13.86 -12.52
CA ALA A 111 0.31 -14.05 -11.10
C ALA A 111 -1.03 -14.11 -10.31
N MET A 112 -1.97 -13.22 -10.62
CA MET A 112 -3.29 -13.23 -9.99
C MET A 112 -4.13 -14.44 -10.36
N LYS A 113 -3.93 -15.00 -11.56
CA LYS A 113 -4.58 -16.27 -11.95
C LYS A 113 -4.04 -17.44 -11.13
N ALA A 114 -2.74 -17.50 -10.88
CA ALA A 114 -2.14 -18.50 -9.99
C ALA A 114 -2.70 -18.38 -8.56
N LEU A 115 -2.82 -17.15 -8.04
CA LEU A 115 -3.35 -16.88 -6.70
C LEU A 115 -4.85 -17.14 -6.53
N LYS A 116 -5.64 -17.26 -7.61
CA LYS A 116 -7.08 -17.60 -7.49
C LYS A 116 -7.30 -19.00 -6.92
N ASN A 117 -6.37 -19.91 -7.14
CA ASN A 117 -6.41 -21.27 -6.65
C ASN A 117 -5.62 -21.44 -5.33
N ALA A 118 -5.08 -20.36 -4.80
CA ALA A 118 -4.42 -20.32 -3.50
C ALA A 118 -5.43 -20.57 -2.38
N GLY A 119 -4.92 -20.99 -1.23
CA GLY A 119 -5.69 -21.11 -0.01
C GLY A 119 -6.35 -19.80 0.43
N GLN A 120 -6.89 -19.80 1.64
CA GLN A 120 -7.55 -18.64 2.21
C GLN A 120 -6.55 -17.47 2.37
N GLU A 121 -7.04 -16.24 2.21
CA GLU A 121 -6.28 -15.02 2.45
C GLU A 121 -5.94 -14.91 3.94
N GLU A 122 -4.67 -14.72 4.22
CA GLU A 122 -4.19 -14.57 5.59
C GLU A 122 -4.01 -13.08 5.95
N VAL A 123 -4.27 -12.76 7.21
CA VAL A 123 -4.23 -11.38 7.74
C VAL A 123 -5.07 -10.42 6.87
N PRO A 124 -6.38 -10.62 6.71
CA PRO A 124 -7.21 -9.74 5.91
C PRO A 124 -7.23 -8.32 6.49
N SER A 125 -7.10 -7.30 5.62
CA SER A 125 -7.19 -5.89 6.01
C SER A 125 -8.64 -5.39 6.14
N ALA A 126 -9.62 -6.14 5.63
CA ALA A 126 -11.02 -5.73 5.66
C ALA A 126 -11.50 -5.47 7.09
N TRP A 127 -12.15 -4.31 7.30
CA TRP A 127 -12.69 -3.83 8.58
C TRP A 127 -11.63 -3.50 9.65
N LYS A 128 -10.35 -3.52 9.31
CA LYS A 128 -9.31 -2.98 10.19
C LYS A 128 -9.34 -1.47 10.15
N VAL A 129 -9.11 -0.88 11.31
CA VAL A 129 -9.13 0.57 11.52
C VAL A 129 -7.70 1.03 11.75
N ASP A 130 -7.23 1.91 10.89
CA ASP A 130 -5.94 2.58 11.02
C ASP A 130 -6.15 3.98 11.59
N LEU A 131 -5.46 4.29 12.68
CA LEU A 131 -5.49 5.61 13.29
C LEU A 131 -4.21 6.35 12.95
N MET A 132 -4.36 7.53 12.36
CA MET A 132 -3.24 8.38 11.95
C MET A 132 -3.41 9.79 12.50
N ILE A 133 -2.30 10.49 12.72
CA ILE A 133 -2.30 11.90 13.10
C ILE A 133 -1.41 12.65 12.11
N TYR A 134 -1.99 13.61 11.40
CA TYR A 134 -1.28 14.45 10.45
C TYR A 134 -1.07 15.83 11.05
N PRO A 135 0.18 16.24 11.37
CA PRO A 135 0.47 17.64 11.64
C PRO A 135 0.36 18.43 10.34
N ASP A 136 -0.30 19.55 10.39
CA ASP A 136 -0.49 20.46 9.26
C ASP A 136 -0.03 21.86 9.66
N LEU A 137 0.86 22.43 8.87
CA LEU A 137 1.42 23.75 9.07
C LEU A 137 1.11 24.60 7.85
N PHE A 138 0.30 25.61 8.04
CA PHE A 138 0.02 26.64 7.04
C PHE A 138 0.76 27.93 7.42
N LEU A 139 1.53 28.46 6.49
CA LEU A 139 2.22 29.74 6.59
C LEU A 139 2.01 30.52 5.31
N GLU A 140 1.55 31.73 5.41
CA GLU A 140 1.35 32.63 4.28
C GLU A 140 1.87 34.03 4.63
N ASN A 141 2.60 34.64 3.70
CA ASN A 141 2.96 36.03 3.79
C ASN A 141 1.78 36.86 3.27
N ASN A 142 1.24 37.70 4.13
CA ASN A 142 0.11 38.55 3.79
C ASN A 142 0.50 40.01 3.71
N THR A 143 -0.46 40.89 3.51
CA THR A 143 -0.33 42.34 3.34
C THR A 143 0.26 43.07 4.56
N PHE A 144 0.56 44.35 4.41
CA PHE A 144 1.30 45.23 5.34
C PHE A 144 0.76 45.26 6.78
N ASP A 145 -0.51 44.89 7.04
CA ASP A 145 -1.12 44.90 8.37
C ASP A 145 -0.87 43.60 9.16
N GLU A 146 -0.72 42.45 8.48
CA GLU A 146 -0.36 41.17 9.10
C GLU A 146 0.75 40.52 8.26
N LEU A 147 2.00 40.67 8.69
CA LEU A 147 3.18 40.18 7.96
C LEU A 147 3.16 38.66 7.73
N TYR A 148 2.58 37.90 8.66
CA TYR A 148 2.50 36.45 8.59
C TYR A 148 1.15 35.95 9.08
N THR A 149 0.51 35.16 8.25
CA THR A 149 -0.66 34.37 8.62
C THR A 149 -0.22 32.91 8.83
N TYR A 150 -0.59 32.34 9.97
CA TYR A 150 -0.22 30.94 10.25
C TYR A 150 -1.39 30.15 10.87
N ALA A 151 -1.35 28.86 10.61
CA ALA A 151 -2.18 27.88 11.32
C ALA A 151 -1.38 26.59 11.54
N ILE A 152 -1.38 26.12 12.77
CA ILE A 152 -0.83 24.84 13.19
C ILE A 152 -2.01 23.97 13.59
N ASN A 153 -2.22 22.89 12.87
CA ASN A 153 -3.31 21.96 13.11
C ASN A 153 -2.77 20.56 13.43
N LEU A 154 -3.49 19.82 14.25
CA LEU A 154 -3.38 18.37 14.33
C LEU A 154 -4.62 17.75 13.70
N ASN A 155 -4.41 16.86 12.76
CA ASN A 155 -5.50 16.26 11.99
C ASN A 155 -5.57 14.75 12.25
N PRO A 156 -6.17 14.30 13.39
CA PRO A 156 -6.43 12.87 13.57
C PRO A 156 -7.37 12.37 12.48
N ALA A 157 -7.01 11.23 11.91
CA ALA A 157 -7.76 10.55 10.85
C ALA A 157 -7.91 9.07 11.17
N VAL A 158 -9.06 8.54 10.79
CA VAL A 158 -9.38 7.12 10.82
C VAL A 158 -9.53 6.66 9.38
N GLU A 159 -8.80 5.62 9.01
CA GLU A 159 -8.95 4.95 7.72
C GLU A 159 -9.39 3.50 7.93
N MET A 160 -10.27 3.01 7.08
CA MET A 160 -10.79 1.66 7.17
C MET A 160 -10.99 1.07 5.78
N ALA A 161 -10.35 -0.07 5.50
CA ALA A 161 -10.64 -0.87 4.32
C ALA A 161 -11.96 -1.61 4.52
N LEU A 162 -12.94 -1.38 3.63
CA LEU A 162 -14.28 -1.97 3.75
C LEU A 162 -14.39 -3.28 2.96
N TRP A 163 -14.11 -3.20 1.66
CA TRP A 163 -14.13 -4.32 0.71
C TRP A 163 -13.00 -4.14 -0.29
N LYS A 164 -12.90 -5.02 -1.26
CA LYS A 164 -11.88 -4.94 -2.30
C LYS A 164 -11.97 -3.61 -3.08
N GLY A 165 -10.94 -2.77 -2.93
CA GLY A 165 -10.87 -1.44 -3.51
C GLY A 165 -11.65 -0.38 -2.74
N GLY A 166 -12.50 -0.75 -1.77
CA GLY A 166 -13.31 0.17 -0.99
C GLY A 166 -12.60 0.64 0.28
N LYS A 167 -12.50 1.95 0.48
CA LYS A 167 -11.86 2.58 1.65
C LYS A 167 -12.67 3.76 2.14
N MET A 168 -12.85 3.85 3.45
CA MET A 168 -13.43 5.00 4.12
C MET A 168 -12.31 5.76 4.86
N THR A 169 -12.36 7.09 4.77
CA THR A 169 -11.48 7.99 5.53
C THR A 169 -12.33 9.01 6.27
N ALA A 170 -12.09 9.18 7.56
CA ALA A 170 -12.70 10.23 8.37
C ALA A 170 -11.61 10.98 9.14
N GLN A 171 -11.57 12.30 8.99
CA GLN A 171 -10.58 13.19 9.58
C GLN A 171 -11.25 14.35 10.29
N VAL A 172 -10.66 14.78 11.41
CA VAL A 172 -11.02 15.98 12.13
C VAL A 172 -9.83 16.93 12.17
N ILE A 173 -10.06 18.21 11.98
CA ILE A 173 -9.04 19.26 12.07
C ILE A 173 -9.13 19.89 13.45
N LEU A 174 -8.05 19.75 14.24
CA LEU A 174 -7.89 20.33 15.56
C LEU A 174 -6.90 21.51 15.47
N PRO A 175 -7.35 22.77 15.50
CA PRO A 175 -6.44 23.91 15.52
C PRO A 175 -5.71 23.97 16.86
N VAL A 176 -4.37 23.97 16.81
CA VAL A 176 -3.48 24.09 17.98
C VAL A 176 -3.11 25.55 18.21
N ALA A 177 -2.69 26.24 17.15
CA ALA A 177 -2.33 27.65 17.19
C ALA A 177 -2.60 28.31 15.84
N THR A 178 -3.23 29.47 15.85
CA THR A 178 -3.49 30.23 14.62
C THR A 178 -3.79 31.69 14.95
N ASN A 179 -3.35 32.60 14.07
CA ASN A 179 -3.76 34.01 14.08
C ASN A 179 -4.92 34.27 13.11
N LEU A 180 -5.36 33.25 12.34
CA LEU A 180 -6.55 33.33 11.50
C LEU A 180 -7.81 33.47 12.35
N SER A 181 -8.82 34.14 11.82
CA SER A 181 -10.11 34.37 12.47
C SER A 181 -11.19 33.36 12.03
N GLY A 182 -12.32 33.36 12.72
CA GLY A 182 -13.51 32.63 12.32
C GLY A 182 -13.41 31.13 12.49
N GLU A 183 -13.80 30.36 11.45
CA GLU A 183 -13.87 28.91 11.47
C GLU A 183 -12.51 28.23 11.65
N MET A 184 -11.43 28.91 11.28
CA MET A 184 -10.07 28.35 11.40
C MET A 184 -9.63 28.14 12.85
N LYS A 185 -10.26 28.80 13.82
CA LYS A 185 -10.02 28.60 15.27
C LYS A 185 -10.87 27.49 15.88
N ARG A 186 -11.80 26.91 15.13
CA ARG A 186 -12.73 25.89 15.64
C ARG A 186 -12.35 24.50 15.17
N ILE A 187 -12.67 23.51 15.98
CA ILE A 187 -12.65 22.11 15.57
C ILE A 187 -13.65 21.95 14.43
N ARG A 188 -13.20 21.36 13.35
CA ARG A 188 -14.02 21.19 12.14
C ARG A 188 -13.76 19.85 11.46
N PRO A 189 -14.73 19.33 10.70
CA PRO A 189 -14.50 18.14 9.90
C PRO A 189 -13.43 18.42 8.83
N GLY A 190 -12.50 17.50 8.71
CA GLY A 190 -11.55 17.44 7.61
C GLY A 190 -12.14 16.66 6.44
N ILE A 191 -11.42 15.63 6.01
CA ILE A 191 -11.88 14.71 4.95
C ILE A 191 -12.81 13.68 5.57
N ILE A 192 -14.02 13.54 5.04
CA ILE A 192 -14.93 12.42 5.32
C ILE A 192 -15.36 11.88 3.97
N ALA A 193 -14.72 10.80 3.52
CA ALA A 193 -14.86 10.33 2.16
C ALA A 193 -14.91 8.81 2.07
N LEU A 194 -15.64 8.33 1.07
CA LEU A 194 -15.65 6.96 0.62
C LEU A 194 -14.98 6.88 -0.75
N SER A 195 -13.99 6.02 -0.89
CA SER A 195 -13.29 5.81 -2.16
C SER A 195 -13.43 4.37 -2.64
N GLN A 196 -13.45 4.20 -3.96
CA GLN A 196 -13.43 2.92 -4.64
C GLN A 196 -12.32 2.91 -5.66
N ASP A 197 -11.36 2.02 -5.48
CA ASP A 197 -10.31 1.71 -6.44
C ASP A 197 -10.76 0.56 -7.34
N VAL A 198 -10.48 0.66 -8.64
CA VAL A 198 -10.78 -0.38 -9.63
C VAL A 198 -9.57 -0.55 -10.55
N ARG A 199 -9.25 -1.77 -10.90
CA ARG A 199 -8.31 -2.07 -11.97
C ARG A 199 -9.07 -2.59 -13.19
N PHE A 200 -8.91 -1.91 -14.30
CA PHE A 200 -9.41 -2.33 -15.62
C PHE A 200 -8.35 -3.14 -16.37
N ARG A 201 -8.69 -3.65 -17.53
CA ARG A 201 -7.72 -4.29 -18.42
C ARG A 201 -6.68 -3.27 -18.92
N HIS A 202 -5.55 -3.76 -19.44
CA HIS A 202 -4.49 -2.95 -20.06
C HIS A 202 -3.86 -1.92 -19.11
N ASN A 203 -3.66 -2.30 -17.83
CA ASN A 203 -2.97 -1.47 -16.83
C ASN A 203 -3.63 -0.09 -16.58
N ILE A 204 -4.94 -0.01 -16.79
CA ILE A 204 -5.75 1.16 -16.46
C ILE A 204 -6.28 0.99 -15.04
N PHE A 205 -6.08 2.02 -14.21
CA PHE A 205 -6.59 2.09 -12.85
C PHE A 205 -7.55 3.26 -12.74
N GLY A 206 -8.68 3.02 -12.10
CA GLY A 206 -9.67 4.05 -11.77
C GLY A 206 -9.77 4.21 -10.26
N LYS A 207 -10.03 5.43 -9.80
CA LYS A 207 -10.40 5.73 -8.43
C LYS A 207 -11.54 6.72 -8.43
N MET A 208 -12.61 6.39 -7.74
CA MET A 208 -13.73 7.29 -7.48
C MET A 208 -13.76 7.60 -5.99
N THR A 209 -13.90 8.85 -5.64
CA THR A 209 -14.01 9.30 -4.24
C THR A 209 -15.21 10.23 -4.13
N VAL A 210 -16.06 10.01 -3.14
CA VAL A 210 -17.20 10.85 -2.82
C VAL A 210 -17.19 11.21 -1.35
N GLY A 211 -17.57 12.44 -1.01
CA GLY A 211 -17.62 12.86 0.38
C GLY A 211 -17.38 14.35 0.59
N ASN A 212 -17.03 14.67 1.83
CA ASN A 212 -16.53 15.98 2.22
C ASN A 212 -15.02 16.02 2.09
N PHE A 213 -14.49 16.92 1.28
CA PHE A 213 -13.04 16.99 1.03
C PHE A 213 -12.31 17.92 2.02
N THR A 214 -12.80 19.11 2.25
CA THR A 214 -12.30 20.06 3.27
C THR A 214 -13.28 21.23 3.38
N ASN A 215 -13.28 21.91 4.53
CA ASN A 215 -14.07 23.14 4.72
C ASN A 215 -15.54 23.01 4.27
N ASN A 216 -16.18 21.89 4.61
CA ASN A 216 -17.57 21.57 4.25
C ASN A 216 -17.86 21.57 2.74
N ARG A 217 -16.85 21.23 1.91
CA ARG A 217 -17.03 21.08 0.46
C ARG A 217 -17.32 19.64 0.11
N TYR A 218 -18.58 19.37 -0.20
CA TYR A 218 -19.01 18.06 -0.68
C TYR A 218 -18.81 17.93 -2.18
N GLY A 219 -18.42 16.75 -2.62
CA GLY A 219 -18.20 16.52 -4.05
C GLY A 219 -17.87 15.08 -4.38
N ALA A 220 -17.54 14.88 -5.65
CA ALA A 220 -17.04 13.63 -6.19
C ALA A 220 -15.78 13.90 -7.01
N GLN A 221 -14.80 13.00 -6.90
CA GLN A 221 -13.57 13.01 -7.67
C GLN A 221 -13.47 11.70 -8.45
N LEU A 222 -13.12 11.78 -9.73
CA LEU A 222 -12.79 10.64 -10.56
C LEU A 222 -11.33 10.78 -11.02
N GLU A 223 -10.56 9.72 -10.85
CA GLU A 223 -9.16 9.64 -11.26
C GLU A 223 -8.97 8.41 -12.14
N ILE A 224 -8.32 8.59 -13.28
CA ILE A 224 -7.96 7.51 -14.20
C ILE A 224 -6.45 7.57 -14.44
N LYS A 225 -5.76 6.46 -14.22
CA LYS A 225 -4.32 6.31 -14.43
C LYS A 225 -4.04 5.18 -15.40
N TYR A 226 -3.18 5.44 -16.36
CA TYR A 226 -2.57 4.41 -17.20
C TYR A 226 -1.11 4.23 -16.81
N ARG A 227 -0.67 2.98 -16.65
CA ARG A 227 0.74 2.64 -16.34
C ARG A 227 1.34 1.84 -17.48
N THR A 228 2.51 2.27 -17.94
CA THR A 228 3.34 1.53 -18.90
C THR A 228 4.36 0.66 -18.18
N ASN A 229 4.73 -0.46 -18.81
CA ASN A 229 5.94 -1.21 -18.46
C ASN A 229 7.10 -0.50 -19.20
N ASN A 230 7.86 0.32 -18.50
CA ASN A 230 9.13 0.87 -19.01
C ASN A 230 10.27 0.26 -18.23
#